data_d919ff1aefd1602ae52d73f99f5ec367
#
_entry.id   d919ff1aefd1602ae52d73f99f5ec367
#
_cell.length_a   1.000
_cell.length_b   1.000
_cell.length_c   1.000
_cell.angle_alpha   90.00
_cell.angle_beta   90.00
_cell.angle_gamma   90.00
#
_symmetry.space_group_name_H-M   'P 1'
#
loop_
_entity.id
_entity.type
_entity.pdbx_description
1 polymer ?
#
loop_
_entity_poly.entity_id
_entity_poly.type
_entity_poly.pdbx_seq_one_letter_code
_entity_poly.pdbx_strand_id
1 'polypeptide(L)'
;LRSSSLAVLAIGVIGCSACIAQEPPYDTRPEIAPPYHRVRYEARTEAGALVFPATFTVWIPPGVERLRGVVVHQHGCGTGSCSSGLTGAHDLHWQALAAKHDCALLAPVYEQPETADCQLWCDPRNGSADTFKRA
;
A
#
# COMPACT_ATOMS: atom_id res chain seq x y z
N LEU A 1 -23.76 -13.63 -65.64
CA LEU A 1 -22.60 -13.67 -64.72
C LEU A 1 -22.92 -12.80 -63.51
N ARG A 2 -23.37 -13.43 -62.41
CA ARG A 2 -23.58 -12.72 -61.12
C ARG A 2 -22.36 -12.96 -60.23
N SER A 3 -21.70 -11.87 -59.87
CA SER A 3 -20.57 -11.85 -58.95
C SER A 3 -21.09 -11.82 -57.51
N SER A 4 -20.81 -12.87 -56.72
CA SER A 4 -21.15 -12.95 -55.33
C SER A 4 -19.97 -12.41 -54.51
N SER A 5 -20.15 -11.28 -53.84
CA SER A 5 -19.16 -10.75 -52.91
C SER A 5 -19.30 -11.47 -51.54
N LEU A 6 -18.27 -12.16 -51.11
CA LEU A 6 -18.16 -12.69 -49.77
C LEU A 6 -17.75 -11.52 -48.82
N ALA A 7 -18.62 -11.23 -47.89
CA ALA A 7 -18.27 -10.36 -46.75
C ALA A 7 -17.54 -11.18 -45.68
N VAL A 8 -16.29 -10.87 -45.43
CA VAL A 8 -15.51 -11.45 -44.31
C VAL A 8 -15.83 -10.66 -43.04
N LEU A 9 -16.50 -11.33 -42.10
CA LEU A 9 -16.81 -10.80 -40.80
C LEU A 9 -15.57 -10.97 -39.90
N ALA A 10 -14.87 -9.88 -39.62
CA ALA A 10 -13.76 -9.89 -38.66
C ALA A 10 -14.32 -9.86 -37.24
N ILE A 11 -14.21 -10.96 -36.52
CA ILE A 11 -14.53 -11.04 -35.08
C ILE A 11 -13.34 -10.46 -34.33
N GLY A 12 -13.51 -9.23 -33.82
CA GLY A 12 -12.56 -8.61 -32.91
C GLY A 12 -12.58 -9.33 -31.56
N VAL A 13 -11.50 -9.99 -31.20
CA VAL A 13 -11.28 -10.52 -29.85
C VAL A 13 -11.01 -9.32 -28.95
N ILE A 14 -11.98 -8.96 -28.12
CA ILE A 14 -11.79 -8.01 -27.03
C ILE A 14 -10.95 -8.73 -25.97
N GLY A 15 -9.66 -8.49 -25.98
CA GLY A 15 -8.74 -8.95 -24.95
C GLY A 15 -9.12 -8.32 -23.62
N CYS A 16 -9.66 -9.12 -22.71
CA CYS A 16 -9.82 -8.73 -21.32
C CYS A 16 -8.39 -8.54 -20.76
N SER A 17 -7.98 -7.28 -20.54
CA SER A 17 -6.77 -7.00 -19.77
C SER A 17 -6.98 -7.57 -18.38
N ALA A 18 -6.39 -8.73 -18.13
CA ALA A 18 -6.29 -9.25 -16.78
C ALA A 18 -5.60 -8.18 -15.92
N CYS A 19 -6.26 -7.75 -14.83
CA CYS A 19 -5.61 -6.97 -13.80
C CYS A 19 -4.45 -7.80 -13.27
N ILE A 20 -3.25 -7.51 -13.73
CA ILE A 20 -2.04 -8.12 -13.20
C ILE A 20 -1.90 -7.53 -11.79
N ALA A 21 -2.09 -8.37 -10.78
CA ALA A 21 -1.76 -7.99 -9.40
C ALA A 21 -0.28 -7.62 -9.38
N GLN A 22 0.02 -6.42 -8.93
CA GLN A 22 1.38 -5.90 -8.90
C GLN A 22 2.15 -6.67 -7.83
N GLU A 23 3.13 -7.47 -8.26
CA GLU A 23 4.01 -8.21 -7.36
C GLU A 23 5.04 -7.30 -6.67
N PRO A 24 5.58 -7.72 -5.51
CA PRO A 24 6.64 -6.98 -4.82
C PRO A 24 7.83 -6.65 -5.74
N PRO A 25 8.51 -5.53 -5.53
CA PRO A 25 8.50 -4.72 -4.32
C PRO A 25 7.25 -3.85 -4.19
N TYR A 26 6.69 -3.80 -2.98
CA TYR A 26 5.46 -3.06 -2.67
C TYR A 26 5.60 -1.54 -2.81
N ASP A 27 6.81 -1.03 -2.86
CA ASP A 27 7.10 0.39 -3.07
C ASP A 27 7.54 0.66 -4.50
N THR A 28 6.61 0.53 -5.44
CA THR A 28 6.83 0.87 -6.86
C THR A 28 6.38 2.29 -7.20
N ARG A 29 5.95 3.06 -6.20
CA ARG A 29 5.45 4.41 -6.42
C ARG A 29 6.60 5.37 -6.70
N PRO A 30 6.36 6.34 -7.58
CA PRO A 30 7.30 7.41 -7.84
C PRO A 30 7.55 8.24 -6.59
N GLU A 31 8.52 9.12 -6.68
CA GLU A 31 8.90 10.06 -5.63
C GLU A 31 7.69 10.68 -4.92
N ILE A 32 7.74 10.67 -3.59
CA ILE A 32 6.69 11.23 -2.75
C ILE A 32 7.07 12.67 -2.40
N ALA A 33 6.10 13.57 -2.62
CA ALA A 33 6.21 14.99 -2.29
C ALA A 33 5.16 15.38 -1.25
N PRO A 34 5.38 16.47 -0.50
CA PRO A 34 4.37 17.00 0.41
C PRO A 34 3.00 17.16 -0.27
N PRO A 35 1.90 16.84 0.42
CA PRO A 35 1.78 16.60 1.85
C PRO A 35 2.04 15.16 2.30
N TYR A 36 2.65 14.33 1.46
CA TYR A 36 3.00 12.95 1.76
C TYR A 36 4.46 12.82 2.13
N HIS A 37 4.74 11.97 3.11
CA HIS A 37 6.08 11.62 3.55
C HIS A 37 6.18 10.11 3.66
N ARG A 38 7.37 9.54 3.36
CA ARG A 38 7.57 8.09 3.40
C ARG A 38 8.91 7.76 4.01
N VAL A 39 8.92 6.70 4.81
CA VAL A 39 10.13 6.05 5.31
C VAL A 39 10.02 4.55 5.11
N ARG A 40 11.13 3.92 4.72
CA ARG A 40 11.24 2.48 4.56
C ARG A 40 12.32 1.94 5.48
N TYR A 41 12.02 0.84 6.14
CA TYR A 41 12.94 0.09 6.97
C TYR A 41 13.20 -1.27 6.34
N GLU A 42 14.48 -1.62 6.21
CA GLU A 42 14.87 -2.92 5.68
C GLU A 42 14.82 -4.02 6.74
N ALA A 43 14.59 -5.25 6.28
CA ALA A 43 14.70 -6.42 7.14
C ALA A 43 16.12 -6.57 7.68
N ARG A 44 16.24 -7.13 8.88
CA ARG A 44 17.50 -7.42 9.57
C ARG A 44 17.49 -8.82 10.13
N THR A 45 18.68 -9.36 10.39
CA THR A 45 18.88 -10.73 10.87
C THR A 45 19.04 -10.84 12.38
N GLU A 46 19.23 -9.72 13.08
CA GLU A 46 19.45 -9.71 14.52
C GLU A 46 18.15 -10.09 15.28
N ALA A 47 18.31 -10.74 16.40
CA ALA A 47 17.17 -11.15 17.24
C ALA A 47 16.34 -9.91 17.67
N GLY A 48 15.02 -9.97 17.46
CA GLY A 48 14.08 -8.87 17.76
C GLY A 48 14.08 -7.73 16.75
N ALA A 49 14.91 -7.82 15.69
CA ALA A 49 14.86 -6.87 14.58
C ALA A 49 13.69 -7.16 13.63
N LEU A 50 13.43 -6.20 12.74
CA LEU A 50 12.39 -6.34 11.72
C LEU A 50 12.76 -7.45 10.72
N VAL A 51 11.96 -8.51 10.65
CA VAL A 51 12.26 -9.70 9.84
C VAL A 51 11.80 -9.62 8.38
N PHE A 52 11.07 -8.56 8.02
CA PHE A 52 10.63 -8.23 6.66
C PHE A 52 10.73 -6.72 6.45
N PRO A 53 10.85 -6.21 5.22
CA PRO A 53 10.83 -4.77 5.00
C PRO A 53 9.47 -4.16 5.37
N ALA A 54 9.48 -2.91 5.84
CA ALA A 54 8.26 -2.17 6.13
C ALA A 54 8.36 -0.73 5.62
N THR A 55 7.32 -0.29 4.92
CA THR A 55 7.19 1.07 4.42
C THR A 55 6.04 1.78 5.14
N PHE A 56 6.31 2.98 5.61
CA PHE A 56 5.32 3.82 6.27
C PHE A 56 5.10 5.09 5.46
N THR A 57 3.87 5.30 5.01
CA THR A 57 3.49 6.52 4.30
C THR A 57 2.60 7.37 5.20
N VAL A 58 2.97 8.63 5.39
CA VAL A 58 2.22 9.60 6.19
C VAL A 58 1.68 10.68 5.27
N TRP A 59 0.41 11.00 5.42
CA TRP A 59 -0.21 12.19 4.86
C TRP A 59 -0.48 13.18 5.99
N ILE A 60 -0.03 14.43 5.80
CA ILE A 60 -0.25 15.54 6.75
C ILE A 60 -1.28 16.48 6.14
N PRO A 61 -2.42 16.75 6.82
CA PRO A 61 -3.43 17.65 6.29
C PRO A 61 -2.85 19.04 6.00
N PRO A 62 -3.01 19.57 4.79
CA PRO A 62 -2.57 20.93 4.49
C PRO A 62 -3.26 21.97 5.39
N GLY A 63 -2.49 22.95 5.87
CA GLY A 63 -3.00 24.04 6.70
C GLY A 63 -3.17 23.73 8.19
N VAL A 64 -2.86 22.52 8.64
CA VAL A 64 -2.85 22.17 10.07
C VAL A 64 -1.50 22.62 10.68
N GLU A 65 -1.56 23.58 11.60
CA GLU A 65 -0.36 24.09 12.27
C GLU A 65 0.14 23.16 13.39
N ARG A 66 -0.78 22.41 14.00
CA ARG A 66 -0.46 21.48 15.08
C ARG A 66 -1.29 20.21 14.98
N LEU A 67 -0.61 19.10 14.78
CA LEU A 67 -1.24 17.79 14.81
C LEU A 67 -1.67 17.43 16.24
N ARG A 68 -2.88 16.88 16.36
CA ARG A 68 -3.45 16.40 17.63
C ARG A 68 -3.25 14.89 17.82
N GLY A 69 -2.93 14.16 16.75
CA GLY A 69 -2.73 12.74 16.78
C GLY A 69 -2.44 12.16 15.40
N VAL A 70 -2.48 10.84 15.32
CA VAL A 70 -2.30 10.08 14.10
C VAL A 70 -3.44 9.10 13.95
N VAL A 71 -4.12 9.12 12.82
CA VAL A 71 -5.03 8.05 12.37
C VAL A 71 -4.19 7.01 11.66
N VAL A 72 -4.28 5.75 12.06
CA VAL A 72 -3.54 4.66 11.43
C VAL A 72 -4.50 3.83 10.59
N HIS A 73 -4.25 3.77 9.29
CA HIS A 73 -4.93 2.86 8.38
C HIS A 73 -4.10 1.58 8.24
N GLN A 74 -4.38 0.59 9.09
CA GLN A 74 -3.69 -0.68 9.07
C GLN A 74 -4.28 -1.58 7.99
N HIS A 75 -3.41 -2.13 7.12
CA HIS A 75 -3.83 -3.14 6.14
C HIS A 75 -4.23 -4.47 6.82
N GLY A 76 -4.97 -5.29 6.08
CA GLY A 76 -5.36 -6.63 6.51
C GLY A 76 -4.22 -7.65 6.37
N CYS A 77 -4.63 -8.91 6.30
CA CYS A 77 -3.76 -10.08 6.28
C CYS A 77 -3.52 -10.57 4.84
N GLY A 78 -2.34 -11.15 4.62
CA GLY A 78 -1.92 -11.70 3.32
C GLY A 78 -1.38 -10.66 2.35
N THR A 79 -0.69 -11.11 1.31
CA THR A 79 0.03 -10.26 0.35
C THR A 79 -0.88 -9.25 -0.34
N GLY A 80 -2.06 -9.67 -0.80
CA GLY A 80 -3.02 -8.78 -1.43
C GLY A 80 -3.52 -7.67 -0.50
N SER A 81 -3.69 -7.97 0.79
CA SER A 81 -4.08 -6.97 1.80
C SER A 81 -2.93 -6.04 2.17
N CYS A 82 -1.69 -6.54 2.22
CA CYS A 82 -0.50 -5.71 2.46
C CYS A 82 -0.36 -4.61 1.41
N SER A 83 -0.66 -4.91 0.14
CA SER A 83 -0.61 -3.92 -0.94
C SER A 83 -1.59 -2.77 -0.74
N SER A 84 -2.67 -2.95 0.03
CA SER A 84 -3.62 -1.87 0.36
C SER A 84 -2.99 -0.76 1.21
N GLY A 85 -1.92 -1.05 1.95
CA GLY A 85 -1.14 -0.04 2.66
C GLY A 85 -0.50 1.00 1.74
N LEU A 86 -0.17 0.64 0.49
CA LEU A 86 0.35 1.59 -0.50
C LEU A 86 -0.66 2.69 -0.85
N THR A 87 -1.95 2.39 -0.79
CA THR A 87 -3.03 3.32 -1.12
C THR A 87 -3.67 3.96 0.11
N GLY A 88 -3.47 3.40 1.30
CA GLY A 88 -4.15 3.83 2.53
C GLY A 88 -3.96 5.30 2.85
N ALA A 89 -2.74 5.84 2.72
CA ALA A 89 -2.47 7.26 2.94
C ALA A 89 -3.06 8.18 1.86
N HIS A 90 -3.48 7.63 0.71
CA HIS A 90 -4.08 8.36 -0.41
C HIS A 90 -5.60 8.22 -0.46
N ASP A 91 -6.20 7.47 0.46
CA ASP A 91 -7.64 7.30 0.54
C ASP A 91 -8.32 8.56 1.07
N LEU A 92 -9.20 9.15 0.24
CA LEU A 92 -9.84 10.43 0.54
C LEU A 92 -10.77 10.37 1.74
N HIS A 93 -11.39 9.22 2.04
CA HIS A 93 -12.26 9.08 3.21
C HIS A 93 -11.43 9.11 4.50
N TRP A 94 -10.31 8.41 4.52
CA TRP A 94 -9.39 8.42 5.66
C TRP A 94 -8.71 9.78 5.83
N GLN A 95 -8.35 10.43 4.72
CA GLN A 95 -7.82 11.80 4.75
C GLN A 95 -8.84 12.79 5.32
N ALA A 96 -10.11 12.71 4.89
CA ALA A 96 -11.16 13.57 5.41
C ALA A 96 -11.40 13.35 6.91
N LEU A 97 -11.36 12.10 7.36
CA LEU A 97 -11.46 11.78 8.78
C LEU A 97 -10.27 12.36 9.58
N ALA A 98 -9.05 12.15 9.10
CA ALA A 98 -7.85 12.65 9.75
C ALA A 98 -7.85 14.20 9.82
N ALA A 99 -8.15 14.86 8.70
CA ALA A 99 -8.24 16.33 8.63
C ALA A 99 -9.29 16.89 9.59
N LYS A 100 -10.46 16.27 9.70
CA LYS A 100 -11.53 16.67 10.62
C LYS A 100 -11.07 16.75 12.08
N HIS A 101 -10.08 15.97 12.43
CA HIS A 101 -9.56 15.86 13.80
C HIS A 101 -8.17 16.45 13.98
N ASP A 102 -7.64 17.20 13.00
CA ASP A 102 -6.28 17.73 12.97
C ASP A 102 -5.22 16.63 13.19
N CYS A 103 -5.44 15.46 12.60
CA CYS A 103 -4.55 14.31 12.71
C CYS A 103 -3.81 14.05 11.40
N ALA A 104 -2.60 13.50 11.50
CA ALA A 104 -1.96 12.87 10.35
C ALA A 104 -2.65 11.53 10.02
N LEU A 105 -2.51 11.06 8.77
CA LEU A 105 -2.92 9.72 8.36
C LEU A 105 -1.66 8.90 8.07
N LEU A 106 -1.46 7.81 8.79
CA LEU A 106 -0.35 6.88 8.62
C LEU A 106 -0.86 5.56 8.02
N ALA A 107 -0.24 5.11 6.94
CA ALA A 107 -0.51 3.81 6.34
C ALA A 107 0.77 2.98 6.25
N PRO A 108 0.94 1.95 7.11
CA PRO A 108 2.03 1.01 7.02
C PRO A 108 1.80 -0.02 5.92
N VAL A 109 2.91 -0.50 5.33
CA VAL A 109 2.99 -1.69 4.48
C VAL A 109 4.06 -2.60 5.06
N TYR A 110 3.67 -3.79 5.48
CA TYR A 110 4.60 -4.83 5.92
C TYR A 110 4.81 -5.82 4.77
N GLU A 111 5.99 -5.78 4.16
CA GLU A 111 6.34 -6.54 2.94
C GLU A 111 6.67 -8.00 3.29
N GLN A 112 5.73 -8.68 3.90
CA GLN A 112 5.91 -10.08 4.28
C GLN A 112 5.86 -11.01 3.06
N PRO A 113 6.50 -12.21 3.13
CA PRO A 113 6.46 -13.20 2.07
C PRO A 113 5.02 -13.62 1.73
N GLU A 114 4.79 -14.03 0.50
CA GLU A 114 3.48 -14.47 0.02
C GLU A 114 2.92 -15.65 0.83
N THR A 115 3.80 -16.53 1.30
CA THR A 115 3.43 -17.69 2.14
C THR A 115 3.23 -17.36 3.61
N ALA A 116 3.49 -16.11 4.02
CA ALA A 116 3.33 -15.72 5.41
C ALA A 116 1.85 -15.60 5.77
N ASP A 117 1.52 -16.07 6.97
CA ASP A 117 0.22 -15.81 7.56
C ASP A 117 0.14 -14.42 8.22
N CYS A 118 -1.02 -14.08 8.73
CA CYS A 118 -1.26 -12.82 9.44
C CYS A 118 -0.40 -12.64 10.68
N GLN A 119 0.11 -13.72 11.24
CA GLN A 119 0.86 -13.68 12.49
C GLN A 119 2.23 -13.04 12.32
N LEU A 120 2.78 -13.09 11.11
CA LEU A 120 4.14 -12.63 10.89
C LEU A 120 4.31 -11.13 11.19
N TRP A 121 3.46 -10.27 10.67
CA TRP A 121 3.60 -8.84 10.89
C TRP A 121 3.01 -8.36 12.22
N CYS A 122 2.01 -9.06 12.76
CA CYS A 122 1.38 -8.66 14.03
C CYS A 122 2.10 -9.23 15.26
N ASP A 123 3.05 -10.15 15.08
CA ASP A 123 3.87 -10.65 16.17
C ASP A 123 4.94 -9.60 16.56
N PRO A 124 4.88 -9.03 17.78
CA PRO A 124 5.82 -7.99 18.21
C PRO A 124 7.28 -8.47 18.25
N ARG A 125 7.51 -9.77 18.35
CA ARG A 125 8.86 -10.37 18.34
C ARG A 125 9.56 -10.21 16.99
N ASN A 126 8.81 -9.95 15.93
CA ASN A 126 9.32 -9.72 14.56
C ASN A 126 9.70 -8.26 14.28
N GLY A 127 9.82 -7.43 15.33
CA GLY A 127 10.33 -6.06 15.24
C GLY A 127 9.35 -5.03 14.64
N SER A 128 8.15 -5.44 14.25
CA SER A 128 7.14 -4.56 13.64
C SER A 128 6.70 -3.43 14.58
N ALA A 129 6.49 -3.74 15.87
CA ALA A 129 6.05 -2.77 16.86
C ALA A 129 7.09 -1.67 17.13
N ASP A 130 8.37 -2.04 17.22
CA ASP A 130 9.45 -1.07 17.44
C ASP A 130 9.74 -0.23 16.19
N THR A 131 9.58 -0.81 15.02
CA THR A 131 9.70 -0.08 13.76
C THR A 131 8.55 0.92 13.61
N PHE A 132 7.32 0.52 13.94
CA PHE A 132 6.15 1.40 13.94
C PHE A 132 6.32 2.62 14.86
N LYS A 133 6.91 2.43 16.05
CA LYS A 133 7.16 3.55 16.98
C LYS A 133 8.21 4.55 16.48
N ARG A 134 9.08 4.12 15.56
CA ARG A 134 10.14 4.95 14.99
C ARG A 134 9.71 5.67 13.72
N ALA A 135 8.66 5.17 13.06
CA ALA A 135 8.12 5.77 11.86
C ALA A 135 7.34 7.05 12.17
#